data_3e70b991e2a412391a92fac37efe41f2
#
_entry.id   3e70b991e2a412391a92fac37efe41f2
#
_cell.length_a   1.000
_cell.length_b   1.000
_cell.length_c   1.000
_cell.angle_alpha   90.00
_cell.angle_beta   90.00
_cell.angle_gamma   90.00
#
_symmetry.space_group_name_H-M   'P 1'
#
loop_
_entity.id
_entity.type
_entity.pdbx_description
1 polymer ?
#
loop_
_entity_poly.entity_id
_entity_poly.type
_entity_poly.pdbx_seq_one_letter_code
_entity_poly.pdbx_strand_id
1 'polypeptide(L)'
;CAGRVRCGPGYGVEDAPRSGPVIDGDLVFVVGIRGDLHCLGLETGKLIWKRNLEEDYGPAPFFFGRGGCPLVQGEQLIINVGGKICVGGFDKRTGRLLWSTKHEWNASYASPVPAVLNGKERVLVFTGGMVDPPTGGLLSIDPTNGRIDDSFPWRARMFASVNAASPVAV
;
A
#
# COMPACT_ATOMS: atom_id res chain seq x y z
N CYS A 1 -17.64 4.62 20.57
CA CYS A 1 -16.57 5.62 20.49
C CYS A 1 -15.64 5.24 19.37
N ALA A 2 -15.75 5.94 18.25
CA ALA A 2 -14.86 5.78 17.12
C ALA A 2 -13.43 6.13 17.55
N GLY A 3 -12.49 5.19 17.37
CA GLY A 3 -11.09 5.48 17.53
C GLY A 3 -10.69 6.58 16.54
N ARG A 4 -10.24 7.73 17.04
CA ARG A 4 -9.70 8.78 16.17
C ARG A 4 -8.39 8.28 15.59
N VAL A 5 -8.37 8.08 14.28
CA VAL A 5 -7.11 8.03 13.53
C VAL A 5 -6.52 9.44 13.62
N ARG A 6 -5.46 9.61 14.41
CA ARG A 6 -4.79 10.92 14.52
C ARG A 6 -3.99 11.16 13.25
N CYS A 7 -4.42 12.12 12.50
CA CYS A 7 -3.60 12.76 11.47
C CYS A 7 -2.77 13.83 12.18
N GLY A 8 -1.45 13.70 12.19
CA GLY A 8 -0.58 14.73 12.78
C GLY A 8 -0.44 15.94 11.87
N PRO A 9 0.11 17.09 12.34
CA PRO A 9 0.29 18.28 11.55
C PRO A 9 1.19 17.99 10.34
N GLY A 10 0.60 17.95 9.17
CA GLY A 10 1.29 17.88 7.88
C GLY A 10 1.39 19.27 7.27
N TYR A 11 2.26 19.45 6.33
CA TYR A 11 2.57 20.69 5.62
C TYR A 11 1.33 21.35 4.96
N GLY A 12 0.43 21.95 5.73
CA GLY A 12 -0.68 22.75 5.21
C GLY A 12 -1.70 22.04 4.32
N VAL A 13 -1.62 20.72 4.23
CA VAL A 13 -2.58 19.87 3.51
C VAL A 13 -3.42 19.17 4.58
N GLU A 14 -4.73 19.28 4.47
CA GLU A 14 -5.70 18.80 5.44
C GLU A 14 -5.38 17.39 5.99
N ASP A 15 -5.53 17.23 7.30
CA ASP A 15 -5.28 16.00 8.07
C ASP A 15 -6.30 14.87 7.78
N ALA A 16 -6.75 14.73 6.54
CA ALA A 16 -7.74 13.75 6.15
C ALA A 16 -7.09 12.47 5.59
N PRO A 17 -7.63 11.28 5.86
CA PRO A 17 -7.24 10.05 5.17
C PRO A 17 -7.35 10.23 3.66
N ARG A 18 -6.34 9.78 2.91
CA ARG A 18 -6.33 9.88 1.44
C ARG A 18 -6.63 8.55 0.77
N SER A 19 -6.57 7.45 1.53
CA SER A 19 -7.03 6.13 1.11
C SER A 19 -8.47 5.89 1.56
N GLY A 20 -9.27 5.28 0.70
CA GLY A 20 -10.59 4.79 1.07
C GLY A 20 -10.51 3.60 2.03
N PRO A 21 -11.52 3.35 2.86
CA PRO A 21 -11.62 2.11 3.61
C PRO A 21 -11.85 0.93 2.65
N VAL A 22 -11.26 -0.22 2.99
CA VAL A 22 -11.49 -1.48 2.28
C VAL A 22 -12.26 -2.42 3.19
N ILE A 23 -13.35 -2.97 2.69
CA ILE A 23 -14.23 -3.87 3.45
C ILE A 23 -14.12 -5.27 2.87
N ASP A 24 -13.96 -6.26 3.75
CA ASP A 24 -13.96 -7.67 3.41
C ASP A 24 -14.63 -8.48 4.53
N GLY A 25 -15.83 -8.99 4.23
CA GLY A 25 -16.65 -9.68 5.21
C GLY A 25 -16.96 -8.80 6.42
N ASP A 26 -16.53 -9.24 7.57
CA ASP A 26 -16.71 -8.55 8.86
C ASP A 26 -15.60 -7.56 9.23
N LEU A 27 -14.62 -7.36 8.32
CA LEU A 27 -13.44 -6.54 8.56
C LEU A 27 -13.45 -5.25 7.73
N VAL A 28 -12.91 -4.19 8.33
CA VAL A 28 -12.64 -2.91 7.66
C VAL A 28 -11.17 -2.55 7.85
N PHE A 29 -10.48 -2.26 6.75
CA PHE A 29 -9.09 -1.85 6.74
C PHE A 29 -8.98 -0.38 6.37
N VAL A 30 -8.23 0.37 7.17
CA VAL A 30 -7.99 1.81 6.96
C VAL A 30 -6.50 2.09 7.06
N VAL A 31 -5.98 2.85 6.11
CA VAL A 31 -4.58 3.32 6.14
C VAL A 31 -4.58 4.83 6.36
N GLY A 32 -3.96 5.25 7.45
CA GLY A 32 -3.72 6.66 7.74
C GLY A 32 -2.57 7.23 6.91
N ILE A 33 -2.50 8.55 6.80
CA ILE A 33 -1.48 9.26 5.99
C ILE A 33 -0.04 8.99 6.44
N ARG A 34 0.16 8.61 7.71
CA ARG A 34 1.45 8.23 8.32
C ARG A 34 1.65 6.73 8.44
N GLY A 35 0.95 5.95 7.61
CA GLY A 35 1.10 4.50 7.62
C GLY A 35 0.44 3.77 8.79
N ASP A 36 -0.43 4.43 9.54
CA ASP A 36 -1.24 3.78 10.57
C ASP A 36 -2.26 2.86 9.89
N LEU A 37 -2.00 1.58 9.88
CA LEU A 37 -2.86 0.55 9.34
C LEU A 37 -3.72 -0.03 10.46
N HIS A 38 -5.04 0.07 10.32
CA HIS A 38 -6.01 -0.44 11.27
C HIS A 38 -6.91 -1.49 10.63
N CYS A 39 -7.19 -2.56 11.36
CA CYS A 39 -8.27 -3.49 11.10
C CYS A 39 -9.34 -3.31 12.17
N LEU A 40 -10.55 -3.06 11.75
CA LEU A 40 -11.71 -2.84 12.61
C LEU A 40 -12.80 -3.86 12.28
N GLY A 41 -13.62 -4.21 13.26
CA GLY A 41 -14.86 -4.94 13.02
C GLY A 41 -15.89 -4.04 12.34
N LEU A 42 -16.46 -4.48 11.22
CA LEU A 42 -17.39 -3.70 10.40
C LEU A 42 -18.58 -3.19 11.20
N GLU A 43 -19.27 -4.07 11.90
CA GLU A 43 -20.49 -3.70 12.64
C GLU A 43 -20.20 -2.94 13.94
N THR A 44 -19.06 -3.24 14.58
CA THR A 44 -18.80 -2.74 15.94
C THR A 44 -17.86 -1.53 15.96
N GLY A 45 -17.11 -1.29 14.89
CA GLY A 45 -16.04 -0.30 14.84
C GLY A 45 -14.89 -0.58 15.82
N LYS A 46 -14.87 -1.74 16.48
CA LYS A 46 -13.83 -2.09 17.45
C LYS A 46 -12.54 -2.41 16.73
N LEU A 47 -11.43 -1.92 17.30
CA LEU A 47 -10.10 -2.27 16.83
C LEU A 47 -9.81 -3.75 17.06
N ILE A 48 -9.44 -4.47 16.00
CA ILE A 48 -9.02 -5.87 16.05
C ILE A 48 -7.49 -5.90 16.14
N TRP A 49 -6.79 -5.23 15.22
CA TRP A 49 -5.36 -5.05 15.27
C TRP A 49 -4.94 -3.73 14.60
N LYS A 50 -3.72 -3.29 14.90
CA LYS A 50 -3.09 -2.12 14.26
C LYS A 50 -1.61 -2.36 14.02
N ARG A 51 -1.06 -1.69 13.02
CA ARG A 51 0.38 -1.57 12.72
C ARG A 51 0.71 -0.14 12.34
N ASN A 52 1.96 0.25 12.49
CA ASN A 52 2.46 1.47 11.88
C ASN A 52 3.54 1.10 10.84
N LEU A 53 3.24 1.31 9.56
CA LEU A 53 4.11 0.92 8.45
C LEU A 53 5.39 1.77 8.40
N GLU A 54 5.36 3.01 8.90
CA GLU A 54 6.53 3.88 8.95
C GLU A 54 7.49 3.44 10.05
N GLU A 55 7.00 3.11 11.23
CA GLU A 55 7.80 2.61 12.35
C GLU A 55 8.41 1.24 12.04
N ASP A 56 7.61 0.34 11.44
CA ASP A 56 8.03 -1.03 11.14
C ASP A 56 9.07 -1.10 10.00
N TYR A 57 8.90 -0.30 8.95
CA TYR A 57 9.64 -0.47 7.69
C TYR A 57 10.46 0.76 7.25
N GLY A 58 10.26 1.94 7.84
CA GLY A 58 11.03 3.14 7.58
C GLY A 58 11.01 3.59 6.11
N PRO A 59 9.84 3.70 5.44
CA PRO A 59 9.77 4.20 4.08
C PRO A 59 10.22 5.65 4.00
N ALA A 60 10.63 6.09 2.80
CA ALA A 60 10.85 7.51 2.56
C ALA A 60 9.56 8.30 2.83
N PRO A 61 9.66 9.50 3.39
CA PRO A 61 8.49 10.33 3.66
C PRO A 61 7.68 10.60 2.40
N PHE A 62 6.38 10.45 2.50
CA PHE A 62 5.45 10.82 1.43
C PHE A 62 5.06 12.30 1.58
N PHE A 63 5.36 13.10 0.57
CA PHE A 63 5.05 14.54 0.59
C PHE A 63 3.56 14.81 0.85
N PHE A 64 2.68 14.03 0.21
CA PHE A 64 1.23 14.15 0.37
C PHE A 64 0.65 13.14 1.40
N GLY A 65 1.46 12.40 2.14
CA GLY A 65 1.02 11.27 2.94
C GLY A 65 0.66 10.04 2.09
N ARG A 66 0.28 8.93 2.71
CA ARG A 66 -0.09 7.70 2.01
C ARG A 66 -1.48 7.83 1.39
N GLY A 67 -1.61 7.48 0.10
CA GLY A 67 -2.87 7.57 -0.65
C GLY A 67 -3.38 6.24 -1.21
N GLY A 68 -2.52 5.24 -1.35
CA GLY A 68 -2.90 3.93 -1.88
C GLY A 68 -3.76 3.12 -0.90
N CYS A 69 -4.85 2.53 -1.40
CA CYS A 69 -5.66 1.59 -0.63
C CYS A 69 -4.96 0.23 -0.58
N PRO A 70 -5.10 -0.55 0.50
CA PRO A 70 -4.70 -1.94 0.50
C PRO A 70 -5.57 -2.78 -0.45
N LEU A 71 -5.02 -3.88 -0.95
CA LEU A 71 -5.75 -4.89 -1.70
C LEU A 71 -6.01 -6.09 -0.79
N VAL A 72 -7.25 -6.52 -0.67
CA VAL A 72 -7.58 -7.82 -0.09
C VAL A 72 -7.58 -8.87 -1.20
N GLN A 73 -6.81 -9.94 -1.03
CA GLN A 73 -6.80 -11.10 -1.92
C GLN A 73 -6.73 -12.38 -1.09
N GLY A 74 -7.82 -13.14 -1.06
CA GLY A 74 -7.97 -14.29 -0.16
C GLY A 74 -7.84 -13.89 1.31
N GLU A 75 -6.96 -14.54 2.05
CA GLU A 75 -6.71 -14.23 3.47
C GLU A 75 -5.61 -13.18 3.69
N GLN A 76 -5.24 -12.46 2.64
CA GLN A 76 -4.13 -11.51 2.68
C GLN A 76 -4.58 -10.07 2.42
N LEU A 77 -3.86 -9.15 3.05
CA LEU A 77 -3.90 -7.72 2.82
C LEU A 77 -2.58 -7.30 2.17
N ILE A 78 -2.61 -6.88 0.91
CA ILE A 78 -1.42 -6.54 0.13
C ILE A 78 -1.27 -5.02 0.07
N ILE A 79 -0.10 -4.52 0.43
CA ILE A 79 0.14 -3.10 0.61
C ILE A 79 1.46 -2.67 -0.05
N ASN A 80 1.40 -1.54 -0.75
CA ASN A 80 2.57 -0.83 -1.24
C ASN A 80 3.22 -0.08 -0.06
N VAL A 81 4.29 -0.62 0.52
CA VAL A 81 4.84 -0.18 1.82
C VAL A 81 5.99 0.81 1.66
N GLY A 82 7.02 0.44 0.91
CA GLY A 82 8.27 1.19 0.80
C GLY A 82 9.24 0.97 1.98
N GLY A 83 10.45 1.48 1.86
CA GLY A 83 11.47 1.34 2.89
C GLY A 83 12.17 -0.02 2.87
N LYS A 84 12.25 -0.69 4.01
CA LYS A 84 12.90 -2.01 4.13
C LYS A 84 12.25 -3.09 3.26
N ILE A 85 10.99 -2.91 2.90
CA ILE A 85 10.23 -3.76 1.98
C ILE A 85 9.51 -2.87 0.96
N CYS A 86 9.42 -3.31 -0.29
CA CYS A 86 8.71 -2.55 -1.33
C CYS A 86 7.21 -2.79 -1.21
N VAL A 87 6.79 -4.06 -1.25
CA VAL A 87 5.40 -4.50 -1.08
C VAL A 87 5.35 -5.57 -0.01
N GLY A 88 4.30 -5.57 0.81
CA GLY A 88 4.06 -6.57 1.84
C GLY A 88 2.70 -7.22 1.70
N GLY A 89 2.65 -8.54 1.91
CA GLY A 89 1.43 -9.30 2.13
C GLY A 89 1.29 -9.63 3.61
N PHE A 90 0.19 -9.23 4.19
CA PHE A 90 -0.11 -9.41 5.62
C PHE A 90 -1.33 -10.30 5.78
N ASP A 91 -1.34 -11.10 6.82
CA ASP A 91 -2.54 -11.82 7.24
C ASP A 91 -3.64 -10.81 7.62
N LYS A 92 -4.78 -10.89 6.96
CA LYS A 92 -5.83 -9.88 7.12
C LYS A 92 -6.48 -9.87 8.51
N ARG A 93 -6.45 -11.01 9.24
CA ARG A 93 -7.07 -11.13 10.57
C ARG A 93 -6.14 -10.76 11.72
N THR A 94 -4.82 -10.90 11.52
CA THR A 94 -3.82 -10.68 12.59
C THR A 94 -2.86 -9.53 12.32
N GLY A 95 -2.77 -9.04 11.08
CA GLY A 95 -1.78 -8.06 10.66
C GLY A 95 -0.35 -8.59 10.58
N ARG A 96 -0.12 -9.90 10.74
CA ARG A 96 1.21 -10.51 10.67
C ARG A 96 1.72 -10.50 9.24
N LEU A 97 2.97 -10.08 9.03
CA LEU A 97 3.63 -10.17 7.72
C LEU A 97 3.77 -11.64 7.31
N LEU A 98 3.25 -11.99 6.13
CA LEU A 98 3.34 -13.31 5.53
C LEU A 98 4.52 -13.39 4.56
N TRP A 99 4.65 -12.38 3.70
CA TRP A 99 5.72 -12.26 2.73
C TRP A 99 6.00 -10.78 2.44
N SER A 100 7.16 -10.51 1.85
CA SER A 100 7.52 -9.18 1.38
C SER A 100 8.38 -9.25 0.13
N THR A 101 8.23 -8.24 -0.73
CA THR A 101 9.16 -8.00 -1.84
C THR A 101 10.23 -7.01 -1.41
N LYS A 102 11.46 -7.19 -1.93
CA LYS A 102 12.51 -6.17 -1.87
C LYS A 102 12.75 -5.65 -3.27
N HIS A 103 12.69 -4.34 -3.42
CA HIS A 103 13.01 -3.66 -4.66
C HIS A 103 13.58 -2.28 -4.33
N GLU A 104 14.43 -1.75 -5.21
CA GLU A 104 15.01 -0.42 -5.05
C GLU A 104 13.97 0.71 -5.18
N TRP A 105 12.86 0.44 -5.88
CA TRP A 105 11.78 1.39 -5.99
C TRP A 105 11.00 1.48 -4.69
N ASN A 106 10.83 2.69 -4.22
CA ASN A 106 10.07 2.97 -3.01
C ASN A 106 8.56 2.84 -3.29
N ALA A 107 7.73 2.97 -2.26
CA ALA A 107 6.29 3.00 -2.45
C ALA A 107 5.84 4.21 -3.28
N SER A 108 4.64 4.12 -3.85
CA SER A 108 3.94 5.19 -4.56
C SER A 108 2.59 5.47 -3.91
N TYR A 109 1.82 6.36 -4.52
CA TYR A 109 0.43 6.66 -4.11
C TYR A 109 -0.59 5.70 -4.74
N ALA A 110 -0.16 4.81 -5.65
CA ALA A 110 -1.03 3.86 -6.33
C ALA A 110 -1.42 2.68 -5.43
N SER A 111 -2.63 2.19 -5.61
CA SER A 111 -3.08 0.96 -4.96
C SER A 111 -2.62 -0.27 -5.74
N PRO A 112 -2.27 -1.39 -5.06
CA PRO A 112 -2.12 -2.69 -5.69
C PRO A 112 -3.42 -3.13 -6.38
N VAL A 113 -3.31 -3.81 -7.52
CA VAL A 113 -4.47 -4.27 -8.30
C VAL A 113 -4.30 -5.76 -8.64
N PRO A 114 -5.34 -6.59 -8.46
CA PRO A 114 -5.29 -7.99 -8.86
C PRO A 114 -5.34 -8.10 -10.39
N ALA A 115 -4.63 -9.08 -10.94
CA ALA A 115 -4.61 -9.37 -12.36
C ALA A 115 -4.47 -10.87 -12.61
N VAL A 116 -4.91 -11.32 -13.79
CA VAL A 116 -4.60 -12.67 -14.29
C VAL A 116 -3.73 -12.50 -15.53
N LEU A 117 -2.45 -12.86 -15.43
CA LEU A 117 -1.50 -12.78 -16.54
C LEU A 117 -1.09 -14.18 -16.97
N ASN A 118 -1.33 -14.52 -18.23
CA ASN A 118 -1.01 -15.86 -18.77
C ASN A 118 -1.61 -17.00 -17.92
N GLY A 119 -2.85 -16.84 -17.47
CA GLY A 119 -3.58 -17.81 -16.64
C GLY A 119 -3.09 -17.94 -15.19
N LYS A 120 -2.23 -17.03 -14.73
CA LYS A 120 -1.72 -16.99 -13.35
C LYS A 120 -2.19 -15.75 -12.62
N GLU A 121 -2.64 -15.91 -11.38
CA GLU A 121 -2.96 -14.78 -10.51
C GLU A 121 -1.69 -13.96 -10.21
N ARG A 122 -1.83 -12.65 -10.32
CA ARG A 122 -0.77 -11.66 -10.05
C ARG A 122 -1.33 -10.48 -9.31
N VAL A 123 -0.43 -9.74 -8.69
CA VAL A 123 -0.73 -8.39 -8.19
C VAL A 123 0.16 -7.41 -8.93
N LEU A 124 -0.47 -6.44 -9.56
CA LEU A 124 0.21 -5.34 -10.22
C LEU A 124 0.36 -4.19 -9.23
N VAL A 125 1.59 -3.74 -9.03
CA VAL A 125 1.88 -2.63 -8.11
C VAL A 125 2.71 -1.59 -8.84
N PHE A 126 2.15 -0.40 -8.99
CA PHE A 126 2.90 0.73 -9.52
C PHE A 126 3.66 1.40 -8.38
N THR A 127 4.97 1.27 -8.38
CA THR A 127 5.86 1.66 -7.27
C THR A 127 6.73 2.85 -7.65
N GLY A 128 7.38 3.47 -6.65
CA GLY A 128 8.31 4.57 -6.84
C GLY A 128 7.64 5.85 -7.32
N GLY A 129 8.38 6.63 -8.13
CA GLY A 129 7.90 7.92 -8.63
C GLY A 129 8.16 9.07 -7.66
N MET A 130 8.97 8.87 -6.65
CA MET A 130 9.49 9.96 -5.82
C MET A 130 10.50 10.79 -6.60
N VAL A 131 10.70 12.05 -6.18
CA VAL A 131 11.59 12.97 -6.88
C VAL A 131 13.05 12.51 -6.81
N ASP A 132 13.44 11.94 -5.68
CA ASP A 132 14.79 11.46 -5.44
C ASP A 132 14.78 10.13 -4.65
N PRO A 133 15.37 9.06 -5.19
CA PRO A 133 15.83 8.94 -6.58
C PRO A 133 14.64 8.90 -7.57
N PRO A 134 14.83 9.40 -8.80
CA PRO A 134 13.77 9.47 -9.82
C PRO A 134 13.54 8.09 -10.46
N THR A 135 13.20 7.11 -9.66
CA THR A 135 12.99 5.72 -10.06
C THR A 135 11.56 5.28 -9.79
N GLY A 136 11.11 4.30 -10.49
CA GLY A 136 9.79 3.71 -10.32
C GLY A 136 9.36 2.88 -11.51
N GLY A 137 8.24 2.21 -11.38
CA GLY A 137 7.67 1.38 -12.44
C GLY A 137 6.61 0.41 -11.94
N LEU A 138 6.19 -0.45 -12.84
CA LEU A 138 5.19 -1.48 -12.59
C LEU A 138 5.88 -2.79 -12.20
N LEU A 139 5.47 -3.37 -11.11
CA LEU A 139 5.85 -4.72 -10.67
C LEU A 139 4.68 -5.69 -10.87
N SER A 140 4.99 -6.87 -11.39
CA SER A 140 4.11 -8.04 -11.39
C SER A 140 4.58 -9.02 -10.32
N ILE A 141 3.74 -9.26 -9.32
CA ILE A 141 4.09 -10.00 -8.11
C ILE A 141 3.21 -11.24 -7.98
N ASP A 142 3.84 -12.37 -7.63
CA ASP A 142 3.14 -13.58 -7.22
C ASP A 142 2.53 -13.35 -5.82
N PRO A 143 1.20 -13.33 -5.67
CA PRO A 143 0.57 -13.04 -4.39
C PRO A 143 0.78 -14.12 -3.33
N THR A 144 1.24 -15.31 -3.70
CA THR A 144 1.42 -16.42 -2.75
C THR A 144 2.69 -16.30 -1.92
N ASN A 145 3.72 -15.63 -2.46
CA ASN A 145 5.05 -15.61 -1.85
C ASN A 145 5.79 -14.27 -1.97
N GLY A 146 5.23 -13.29 -2.70
CA GLY A 146 5.82 -11.98 -2.90
C GLY A 146 6.95 -11.93 -3.93
N ARG A 147 7.17 -13.01 -4.71
CA ARG A 147 8.18 -13.01 -5.75
C ARG A 147 7.78 -12.05 -6.88
N ILE A 148 8.71 -11.22 -7.29
CA ILE A 148 8.56 -10.39 -8.49
C ILE A 148 8.82 -11.31 -9.70
N ASP A 149 7.81 -11.47 -10.57
CA ASP A 149 7.93 -12.22 -11.81
C ASP A 149 8.40 -11.33 -12.95
N ASP A 150 7.99 -10.06 -12.93
CA ASP A 150 8.36 -9.09 -13.97
C ASP A 150 8.36 -7.67 -13.41
N SER A 151 9.17 -6.81 -14.03
CA SER A 151 9.27 -5.41 -13.67
C SER A 151 9.42 -4.54 -14.92
N PHE A 152 8.63 -3.49 -15.00
CA PHE A 152 8.67 -2.53 -16.09
C PHE A 152 9.03 -1.14 -15.56
N PRO A 153 10.28 -0.67 -15.72
CA PRO A 153 10.70 0.66 -15.28
C PRO A 153 9.92 1.73 -16.03
N TRP A 154 9.25 2.59 -15.31
CA TRP A 154 8.55 3.72 -15.89
C TRP A 154 8.39 4.86 -14.88
N ARG A 155 8.59 6.07 -15.34
CA ARG A 155 8.31 7.31 -14.64
C ARG A 155 8.08 8.45 -15.64
N ALA A 156 7.16 9.34 -15.34
CA ALA A 156 7.00 10.55 -16.12
C ALA A 156 8.28 11.41 -16.06
N ARG A 157 8.68 12.00 -17.21
CA ARG A 157 9.91 12.81 -17.32
C ARG A 157 9.71 14.27 -16.83
N MET A 158 8.79 14.47 -15.90
CA MET A 158 8.50 15.78 -15.33
C MET A 158 9.07 15.88 -13.91
N PHE A 159 9.58 17.06 -13.57
CA PHE A 159 9.95 17.38 -12.20
C PHE A 159 8.69 17.28 -11.30
N ALA A 160 8.86 16.76 -10.10
CA ALA A 160 7.78 16.56 -9.13
C ALA A 160 6.62 15.66 -9.60
N SER A 161 6.82 14.81 -10.63
CA SER A 161 5.84 13.78 -10.94
C SER A 161 5.86 12.68 -9.88
N VAL A 162 4.67 12.14 -9.59
CA VAL A 162 4.50 11.00 -8.68
C VAL A 162 3.66 9.93 -9.35
N ASN A 163 3.93 8.65 -9.04
CA ASN A 163 3.13 7.54 -9.51
C ASN A 163 1.90 7.40 -8.58
N ALA A 164 0.74 7.84 -9.04
CA ALA A 164 -0.49 7.89 -8.25
C ALA A 164 -1.65 7.09 -8.85
N ALA A 165 -1.67 6.91 -10.16
CA ALA A 165 -2.71 6.11 -10.81
C ALA A 165 -2.48 4.62 -10.56
N SER A 166 -3.52 3.92 -10.13
CA SER A 166 -3.47 2.46 -10.04
C SER A 166 -3.48 1.83 -11.43
N PRO A 167 -2.73 0.74 -11.65
CA PRO A 167 -2.76 0.04 -12.94
C PRO A 167 -4.16 -0.53 -13.21
N VAL A 168 -4.46 -0.75 -14.48
CA VAL A 168 -5.69 -1.43 -14.94
C VAL A 168 -5.28 -2.66 -15.72
N ALA A 169 -5.75 -3.83 -15.27
CA ALA A 169 -5.63 -5.07 -16.03
C ALA A 169 -6.83 -5.20 -16.99
N VAL A 170 -6.58 -5.42 -18.27
CA VAL A 170 -7.58 -5.61 -19.32
C VAL A 170 -7.43 -6.97 -19.97
#